data_02a9649cdc2e6beb771d5cecd9a5cc9d
#
_entry.id   02a9649cdc2e6beb771d5cecd9a5cc9d
#
_cell.length_a   1.000
_cell.length_b   1.000
_cell.length_c   1.000
_cell.angle_alpha   90.00
_cell.angle_beta   90.00
_cell.angle_gamma   90.00
#
_symmetry.space_group_name_H-M   'P 1'
#
loop_
_entity.id
_entity.type
_entity.pdbx_description
1 polymer ?
#
loop_
_entity_poly.entity_id
_entity_poly.type
_entity_poly.pdbx_seq_one_letter_code
_entity_poly.pdbx_strand_id
1 'polypeptide(L)'
;YSHLASGSNSVMYWHWHSIHNSFETYWKGLLSHDMQENAPYREACIMGKEFSEIGSHLVNLKKKNDVAILVSNEALTALKWFGIEATAAGNNGIGYNDVVRWIYDALYQMNIECDFVWPESDNLKQYKAIFVPALYAAPDELLERLKQYVADGGTLVATFKTAFANENIKVSHEMQPHILSNCFGINYQQFTFPKNVGLTGSIIRESGADEADKKNETKENIETEENTDVPATAKVFMELLMPQEA
;
A
#
# COMPACT_ATOMS: atom_id res chain seq x y z
N TYR A 1 -16.76 -11.15 -13.52
CA TYR A 1 -15.59 -12.02 -13.31
C TYR A 1 -14.48 -11.32 -12.57
N SER A 2 -14.11 -10.08 -12.92
CA SER A 2 -13.00 -9.34 -12.25
C SER A 2 -13.19 -9.22 -10.75
N HIS A 3 -14.41 -8.96 -10.28
CA HIS A 3 -14.69 -8.90 -8.83
C HIS A 3 -14.44 -10.23 -8.13
N LEU A 4 -14.82 -11.35 -8.75
CA LEU A 4 -14.58 -12.68 -8.21
C LEU A 4 -13.07 -13.01 -8.24
N ALA A 5 -12.39 -12.69 -9.33
CA ALA A 5 -10.94 -12.85 -9.42
C ALA A 5 -10.19 -12.04 -8.35
N SER A 6 -10.74 -10.89 -7.94
CA SER A 6 -10.21 -10.07 -6.85
C SER A 6 -10.66 -10.50 -5.45
N GLY A 7 -11.35 -11.64 -5.31
CA GLY A 7 -11.71 -12.23 -4.02
C GLY A 7 -13.14 -11.96 -3.53
N SER A 8 -14.00 -11.38 -4.36
CA SER A 8 -15.43 -11.24 -4.02
C SER A 8 -16.11 -12.60 -4.00
N ASN A 9 -16.98 -12.85 -3.02
CA ASN A 9 -17.77 -14.07 -2.93
C ASN A 9 -19.15 -13.93 -3.58
N SER A 10 -19.55 -12.74 -3.97
CA SER A 10 -20.86 -12.48 -4.58
C SER A 10 -20.83 -11.21 -5.42
N VAL A 11 -21.80 -11.13 -6.32
CA VAL A 11 -22.07 -9.92 -7.10
C VAL A 11 -23.55 -9.59 -6.95
N MET A 12 -23.85 -8.38 -6.56
CA MET A 12 -25.21 -7.87 -6.46
C MET A 12 -25.40 -6.72 -7.44
N TYR A 13 -26.48 -6.78 -8.20
CA TYR A 13 -26.81 -5.74 -9.16
C TYR A 13 -27.72 -4.68 -8.55
N TRP A 14 -27.41 -3.46 -8.78
CA TRP A 14 -28.25 -2.30 -8.52
C TRP A 14 -28.66 -1.69 -9.84
N HIS A 15 -29.87 -1.87 -10.37
CA HIS A 15 -31.11 -2.42 -9.85
C HIS A 15 -31.62 -3.59 -10.70
N TRP A 16 -32.78 -4.21 -10.34
CA TRP A 16 -33.47 -5.16 -11.18
C TRP A 16 -33.99 -4.53 -12.47
N HIS A 17 -34.66 -3.39 -12.39
CA HIS A 17 -35.10 -2.60 -13.53
C HIS A 17 -34.70 -1.13 -13.38
N SER A 18 -34.69 -0.39 -14.50
CA SER A 18 -34.39 1.02 -14.51
C SER A 18 -35.42 1.83 -13.70
N ILE A 19 -34.96 2.90 -13.04
CA ILE A 19 -35.79 3.74 -12.19
C ILE A 19 -36.65 4.65 -13.04
N HIS A 20 -37.98 4.74 -12.72
CA HIS A 20 -38.95 5.55 -13.43
C HIS A 20 -39.18 6.93 -12.83
N ASN A 21 -38.77 7.14 -11.59
CA ASN A 21 -39.03 8.36 -10.84
C ASN A 21 -37.75 8.94 -10.24
N SER A 22 -37.80 10.22 -9.85
CA SER A 22 -36.68 10.89 -9.21
C SER A 22 -35.55 11.26 -10.17
N PHE A 23 -34.56 11.95 -9.66
CA PHE A 23 -33.36 12.37 -10.41
C PHE A 23 -32.44 11.20 -10.79
N GLU A 24 -32.63 10.00 -10.24
CA GLU A 24 -31.89 8.78 -10.61
C GLU A 24 -32.46 8.08 -11.86
N THR A 25 -33.32 8.70 -12.64
CA THR A 25 -33.94 8.16 -13.87
C THR A 25 -32.92 7.61 -14.88
N TYR A 26 -31.71 8.13 -14.87
CA TYR A 26 -30.62 7.68 -15.75
C TYR A 26 -29.89 6.43 -15.25
N TRP A 27 -30.11 6.01 -14.01
CA TRP A 27 -29.54 4.79 -13.47
C TRP A 27 -30.32 3.58 -14.01
N LYS A 28 -29.60 2.76 -14.77
CA LYS A 28 -30.18 1.63 -15.45
C LYS A 28 -30.03 0.36 -14.62
N GLY A 29 -31.13 -0.37 -14.52
CA GLY A 29 -31.15 -1.73 -13.97
C GLY A 29 -30.76 -2.76 -15.02
N LEU A 30 -30.87 -4.05 -14.67
CA LEU A 30 -30.73 -5.16 -15.61
C LEU A 30 -31.77 -5.10 -16.72
N LEU A 31 -33.04 -4.81 -16.38
CA LEU A 31 -34.09 -4.54 -17.36
C LEU A 31 -34.14 -3.05 -17.70
N SER A 32 -34.51 -2.73 -18.92
CA SER A 32 -34.70 -1.35 -19.38
C SER A 32 -35.95 -0.70 -18.75
N HIS A 33 -36.22 0.59 -19.04
CA HIS A 33 -37.39 1.31 -18.52
C HIS A 33 -38.71 0.70 -18.99
N ASP A 34 -38.73 0.07 -20.14
CA ASP A 34 -39.87 -0.67 -20.68
C ASP A 34 -40.06 -2.06 -20.08
N MET A 35 -39.27 -2.40 -19.04
CA MET A 35 -39.26 -3.69 -18.35
C MET A 35 -38.89 -4.86 -19.27
N GLN A 36 -38.31 -4.59 -20.43
CA GLN A 36 -37.92 -5.61 -21.40
C GLN A 36 -36.45 -5.97 -21.27
N GLU A 37 -36.12 -7.16 -21.79
CA GLU A 37 -34.75 -7.65 -21.88
C GLU A 37 -33.90 -6.77 -22.78
N ASN A 38 -32.69 -6.51 -22.35
CA ASN A 38 -31.70 -5.78 -23.09
C ASN A 38 -30.37 -6.56 -23.13
N ALA A 39 -29.33 -5.99 -23.73
CA ALA A 39 -28.01 -6.63 -23.80
C ALA A 39 -27.41 -6.94 -22.42
N PRO A 40 -27.35 -6.00 -21.43
CA PRO A 40 -26.89 -6.31 -20.08
C PRO A 40 -27.66 -7.45 -19.40
N TYR A 41 -28.97 -7.53 -19.57
CA TYR A 41 -29.79 -8.63 -19.02
C TYR A 41 -29.38 -9.99 -19.62
N ARG A 42 -29.21 -10.06 -20.93
CA ARG A 42 -28.77 -11.29 -21.61
C ARG A 42 -27.37 -11.71 -21.17
N GLU A 43 -26.46 -10.77 -21.03
CA GLU A 43 -25.10 -11.04 -20.51
C GLU A 43 -25.14 -11.54 -19.05
N ALA A 44 -26.00 -10.96 -18.21
CA ALA A 44 -26.19 -11.41 -16.84
C ALA A 44 -26.77 -12.85 -16.80
N CYS A 45 -27.69 -13.20 -17.72
CA CYS A 45 -28.21 -14.56 -17.83
C CYS A 45 -27.14 -15.58 -18.24
N ILE A 46 -26.26 -15.22 -19.20
CA ILE A 46 -25.14 -16.08 -19.61
C ILE A 46 -24.21 -16.30 -18.39
N MET A 47 -23.83 -15.24 -17.71
CA MET A 47 -22.98 -15.28 -16.54
C MET A 47 -23.60 -16.11 -15.40
N GLY A 48 -24.91 -15.93 -15.15
CA GLY A 48 -25.65 -16.71 -14.16
C GLY A 48 -25.66 -18.19 -14.46
N LYS A 49 -25.77 -18.57 -15.76
CA LYS A 49 -25.67 -19.96 -16.18
C LYS A 49 -24.26 -20.52 -15.94
N GLU A 50 -23.22 -19.80 -16.36
CA GLU A 50 -21.83 -20.19 -16.11
C GLU A 50 -21.55 -20.38 -14.63
N PHE A 51 -22.00 -19.45 -13.76
CA PHE A 51 -21.83 -19.58 -12.31
C PHE A 51 -22.63 -20.75 -11.70
N SER A 52 -23.75 -21.15 -12.30
CA SER A 52 -24.47 -22.36 -11.86
C SER A 52 -23.67 -23.63 -12.13
N GLU A 53 -22.84 -23.64 -13.17
CA GLU A 53 -22.00 -24.77 -13.54
C GLU A 53 -20.69 -24.82 -12.75
N ILE A 54 -20.01 -23.68 -12.58
CA ILE A 54 -18.67 -23.62 -11.96
C ILE A 54 -18.66 -23.09 -10.51
N GLY A 55 -19.79 -22.58 -10.00
CA GLY A 55 -19.88 -21.88 -8.74
C GLY A 55 -19.38 -22.69 -7.53
N SER A 56 -19.63 -24.01 -7.54
CA SER A 56 -19.13 -24.91 -6.47
C SER A 56 -17.60 -24.92 -6.36
N HIS A 57 -16.89 -24.63 -7.45
CA HIS A 57 -15.43 -24.54 -7.47
C HIS A 57 -14.91 -23.15 -7.06
N LEU A 58 -15.78 -22.15 -7.02
CA LEU A 58 -15.43 -20.76 -6.73
C LEU A 58 -15.78 -20.33 -5.29
N VAL A 59 -16.57 -21.14 -4.58
CA VAL A 59 -17.00 -20.83 -3.21
C VAL A 59 -15.83 -21.01 -2.23
N ASN A 60 -15.68 -20.02 -1.35
CA ASN A 60 -14.69 -20.04 -0.26
C ASN A 60 -13.23 -20.15 -0.72
N LEU A 61 -12.92 -19.73 -1.92
CA LEU A 61 -11.54 -19.60 -2.34
C LEU A 61 -10.82 -18.59 -1.45
N LYS A 62 -9.62 -18.96 -1.01
CA LYS A 62 -8.76 -18.10 -0.22
C LYS A 62 -7.51 -17.78 -1.00
N LYS A 63 -7.23 -16.51 -1.16
CA LYS A 63 -5.92 -16.05 -1.62
C LYS A 63 -4.93 -16.12 -0.46
N LYS A 64 -3.68 -16.38 -0.80
CA LYS A 64 -2.55 -16.25 0.12
C LYS A 64 -1.57 -15.30 -0.54
N ASN A 65 -1.58 -14.06 -0.09
CA ASN A 65 -0.66 -13.03 -0.55
C ASN A 65 0.52 -12.91 0.41
N ASP A 66 1.71 -12.71 -0.14
CA ASP A 66 2.94 -12.50 0.64
C ASP A 66 3.16 -11.01 0.97
N VAL A 67 2.38 -10.13 0.36
CA VAL A 67 2.51 -8.67 0.47
C VAL A 67 1.22 -8.06 1.00
N ALA A 68 1.35 -7.06 1.85
CA ALA A 68 0.21 -6.25 2.30
C ALA A 68 0.50 -4.74 2.22
N ILE A 69 -0.55 -3.96 2.12
CA ILE A 69 -0.54 -2.51 2.28
C ILE A 69 -1.33 -2.18 3.55
N LEU A 70 -0.68 -1.52 4.51
CA LEU A 70 -1.33 -1.08 5.74
C LEU A 70 -2.02 0.26 5.49
N VAL A 71 -3.33 0.29 5.68
CA VAL A 71 -4.16 1.47 5.48
C VAL A 71 -4.73 1.94 6.82
N SER A 72 -4.54 3.21 7.16
CA SER A 72 -4.99 3.82 8.41
C SER A 72 -5.98 4.96 8.15
N ASN A 73 -7.14 4.87 8.79
CA ASN A 73 -8.14 5.93 8.77
C ASN A 73 -7.68 7.17 9.55
N GLU A 74 -6.89 6.99 10.60
CA GLU A 74 -6.29 8.06 11.38
C GLU A 74 -5.33 8.87 10.51
N ALA A 75 -4.43 8.19 9.78
CA ALA A 75 -3.51 8.83 8.87
C ALA A 75 -4.25 9.54 7.73
N LEU A 76 -5.27 8.91 7.14
CA LEU A 76 -6.12 9.51 6.12
C LEU A 76 -6.81 10.78 6.62
N THR A 77 -7.39 10.74 7.81
CA THR A 77 -8.10 11.88 8.42
C THR A 77 -7.13 12.99 8.78
N ALA A 78 -5.99 12.64 9.39
CA ALA A 78 -4.97 13.61 9.75
C ALA A 78 -4.41 14.33 8.52
N LEU A 79 -4.06 13.60 7.46
CA LEU A 79 -3.53 14.17 6.22
C LEU A 79 -4.57 14.96 5.41
N LYS A 80 -5.85 14.80 5.68
CA LYS A 80 -6.89 15.66 5.14
C LYS A 80 -6.82 17.08 5.72
N TRP A 81 -6.43 17.20 6.99
CA TRP A 81 -6.25 18.48 7.68
C TRP A 81 -4.83 19.04 7.55
N PHE A 82 -3.84 18.17 7.63
CA PHE A 82 -2.40 18.49 7.56
C PHE A 82 -1.80 17.96 6.26
N GLY A 83 -2.34 18.40 5.14
CA GLY A 83 -2.08 17.86 3.81
C GLY A 83 -0.60 17.63 3.48
N ILE A 84 -0.38 16.67 2.59
CA ILE A 84 0.97 16.30 2.12
C ILE A 84 1.65 17.51 1.46
N GLU A 85 0.90 18.24 0.64
CA GLU A 85 1.33 19.46 -0.04
C GLU A 85 0.66 20.71 0.56
N ALA A 86 0.62 20.82 1.88
CA ALA A 86 0.03 21.99 2.51
C ALA A 86 0.86 23.24 2.16
N THR A 87 0.26 24.13 1.39
CA THR A 87 0.80 25.45 1.08
C THR A 87 -0.04 26.53 1.78
N ALA A 88 0.45 27.77 1.84
CA ALA A 88 -0.34 28.90 2.33
C ALA A 88 -1.66 29.12 1.53
N ALA A 89 -1.76 28.56 0.33
CA ALA A 89 -2.94 28.61 -0.54
C ALA A 89 -3.90 27.43 -0.35
N GLY A 90 -3.59 26.46 0.53
CA GLY A 90 -4.39 25.27 0.77
C GLY A 90 -3.72 23.96 0.35
N ASN A 91 -4.48 22.87 0.41
CA ASN A 91 -4.00 21.52 0.06
C ASN A 91 -4.13 21.31 -1.45
N ASN A 92 -3.03 21.05 -2.13
CA ASN A 92 -2.94 20.98 -3.60
C ASN A 92 -3.22 19.59 -4.20
N GLY A 93 -4.14 18.85 -3.64
CA GLY A 93 -4.74 17.74 -4.37
C GLY A 93 -4.14 16.36 -4.15
N ILE A 94 -2.91 16.20 -3.63
CA ILE A 94 -2.38 14.88 -3.28
C ILE A 94 -2.83 14.51 -1.88
N GLY A 95 -3.59 13.44 -1.81
CA GLY A 95 -4.10 12.89 -0.57
C GLY A 95 -3.47 11.54 -0.18
N TYR A 96 -3.81 11.08 1.00
CA TYR A 96 -3.37 9.78 1.50
C TYR A 96 -3.68 8.63 0.54
N ASN A 97 -4.88 8.61 -0.02
CA ASN A 97 -5.31 7.57 -0.95
C ASN A 97 -4.52 7.56 -2.26
N ASP A 98 -3.93 8.69 -2.65
CA ASP A 98 -3.07 8.72 -3.84
C ASP A 98 -1.75 7.99 -3.56
N VAL A 99 -1.18 8.16 -2.37
CA VAL A 99 0.03 7.43 -1.94
C VAL A 99 -0.24 5.91 -1.87
N VAL A 100 -1.38 5.52 -1.29
CA VAL A 100 -1.83 4.11 -1.27
C VAL A 100 -1.92 3.56 -2.70
N ARG A 101 -2.56 4.32 -3.60
CA ARG A 101 -2.76 3.92 -5.00
C ARG A 101 -1.45 3.80 -5.77
N TRP A 102 -0.49 4.70 -5.55
CA TRP A 102 0.82 4.60 -6.21
C TRP A 102 1.54 3.30 -5.88
N ILE A 103 1.49 2.88 -4.61
CA ILE A 103 2.07 1.59 -4.20
C ILE A 103 1.30 0.43 -4.84
N TYR A 104 -0.04 0.49 -4.77
CA TYR A 104 -0.88 -0.55 -5.35
C TYR A 104 -0.67 -0.69 -6.86
N ASP A 105 -0.63 0.42 -7.60
CA ASP A 105 -0.44 0.42 -9.04
C ASP A 105 0.94 -0.14 -9.44
N ALA A 106 1.99 0.17 -8.66
CA ALA A 106 3.31 -0.40 -8.87
C ALA A 106 3.31 -1.92 -8.65
N LEU A 107 2.71 -2.41 -7.57
CA LEU A 107 2.57 -3.84 -7.31
C LEU A 107 1.75 -4.53 -8.40
N TYR A 108 0.63 -3.91 -8.81
CA TYR A 108 -0.22 -4.41 -9.87
C TYR A 108 0.52 -4.56 -11.21
N GLN A 109 1.32 -3.57 -11.60
CA GLN A 109 2.14 -3.61 -12.82
C GLN A 109 3.21 -4.72 -12.78
N MET A 110 3.68 -5.07 -11.59
CA MET A 110 4.61 -6.18 -11.38
C MET A 110 3.93 -7.55 -11.24
N ASN A 111 2.59 -7.63 -11.37
CA ASN A 111 1.78 -8.82 -11.08
C ASN A 111 1.96 -9.36 -9.65
N ILE A 112 2.19 -8.46 -8.70
CA ILE A 112 2.24 -8.80 -7.29
C ILE A 112 0.88 -8.48 -6.67
N GLU A 113 0.15 -9.51 -6.27
CA GLU A 113 -1.08 -9.35 -5.51
C GLU A 113 -0.77 -8.97 -4.07
N CYS A 114 -1.59 -8.10 -3.49
CA CYS A 114 -1.45 -7.67 -2.10
C CYS A 114 -2.80 -7.67 -1.39
N ASP A 115 -2.75 -7.85 -0.09
CA ASP A 115 -3.88 -7.62 0.81
C ASP A 115 -3.84 -6.20 1.35
N PHE A 116 -5.00 -5.70 1.78
CA PHE A 116 -5.08 -4.50 2.60
C PHE A 116 -5.25 -4.93 4.06
N VAL A 117 -4.43 -4.35 4.93
CA VAL A 117 -4.48 -4.58 6.38
C VAL A 117 -4.67 -3.26 7.11
N TRP A 118 -5.22 -3.34 8.31
CA TRP A 118 -5.56 -2.19 9.13
C TRP A 118 -4.67 -2.15 10.39
N PRO A 119 -4.60 -1.02 11.09
CA PRO A 119 -3.86 -0.93 12.35
C PRO A 119 -4.21 -2.01 13.37
N GLU A 120 -5.45 -2.47 13.40
CA GLU A 120 -5.96 -3.48 14.33
C GLU A 120 -5.74 -4.93 13.86
N SER A 121 -5.22 -5.13 12.64
CA SER A 121 -5.02 -6.48 12.11
C SER A 121 -3.99 -7.26 12.91
N ASP A 122 -4.34 -8.45 13.38
CA ASP A 122 -3.47 -9.31 14.18
C ASP A 122 -2.54 -10.19 13.34
N ASN A 123 -2.77 -10.26 12.04
CA ASN A 123 -2.16 -11.21 11.14
C ASN A 123 -0.96 -10.67 10.34
N LEU A 124 -0.30 -9.62 10.82
CA LEU A 124 0.81 -8.98 10.10
C LEU A 124 1.97 -9.96 9.80
N LYS A 125 2.22 -10.90 10.70
CA LYS A 125 3.32 -11.89 10.57
C LYS A 125 3.16 -12.88 9.40
N GLN A 126 1.99 -12.96 8.78
CA GLN A 126 1.79 -13.82 7.61
C GLN A 126 2.39 -13.25 6.33
N TYR A 127 2.66 -11.95 6.30
CA TYR A 127 3.21 -11.27 5.13
C TYR A 127 4.72 -11.20 5.18
N LYS A 128 5.37 -11.37 4.03
CA LYS A 128 6.81 -11.17 3.88
C LYS A 128 7.18 -9.70 3.81
N ALA A 129 6.30 -8.89 3.19
CA ALA A 129 6.49 -7.46 3.08
C ALA A 129 5.19 -6.69 3.38
N ILE A 130 5.32 -5.63 4.15
CA ILE A 130 4.23 -4.69 4.44
C ILE A 130 4.65 -3.30 3.99
N PHE A 131 3.84 -2.72 3.11
CA PHE A 131 3.97 -1.33 2.70
C PHE A 131 3.13 -0.43 3.60
N VAL A 132 3.74 0.65 4.07
CA VAL A 132 3.14 1.60 5.01
C VAL A 132 3.11 2.99 4.36
N PRO A 133 2.07 3.30 3.58
CA PRO A 133 1.95 4.60 2.93
C PRO A 133 1.66 5.70 3.94
N ALA A 134 2.50 6.72 4.00
CA ALA A 134 2.31 7.96 4.75
C ALA A 134 1.53 7.81 6.08
N LEU A 135 1.96 6.89 6.93
CA LEU A 135 1.34 6.61 8.25
C LEU A 135 1.61 7.79 9.21
N TYR A 136 1.02 8.93 8.89
CA TYR A 136 1.26 10.20 9.56
C TYR A 136 0.91 10.16 11.05
N ALA A 137 -0.23 9.58 11.39
CA ALA A 137 -0.72 9.43 12.75
C ALA A 137 -0.86 7.95 13.09
N ALA A 138 -0.26 7.52 14.18
CA ALA A 138 -0.32 6.16 14.67
C ALA A 138 -0.12 6.11 16.20
N PRO A 139 -0.81 5.20 16.90
CA PRO A 139 -0.51 4.94 18.31
C PRO A 139 0.83 4.18 18.43
N ASP A 140 1.51 4.41 19.54
CA ASP A 140 2.81 3.78 19.85
C ASP A 140 2.72 2.25 19.80
N GLU A 141 1.59 1.67 20.20
CA GLU A 141 1.34 0.23 20.15
C GLU A 141 1.46 -0.33 18.73
N LEU A 142 0.93 0.37 17.73
CA LEU A 142 1.07 -0.03 16.33
C LEU A 142 2.52 0.04 15.89
N LEU A 143 3.23 1.12 16.25
CA LEU A 143 4.63 1.32 15.87
C LEU A 143 5.53 0.22 16.48
N GLU A 144 5.30 -0.16 17.75
CA GLU A 144 6.02 -1.27 18.38
C GLU A 144 5.68 -2.63 17.73
N ARG A 145 4.46 -2.85 17.29
CA ARG A 145 4.08 -4.06 16.54
C ARG A 145 4.77 -4.12 15.18
N LEU A 146 4.87 -3.01 14.47
CA LEU A 146 5.60 -2.93 13.20
C LEU A 146 7.10 -3.16 13.38
N LYS A 147 7.69 -2.58 14.42
CA LYS A 147 9.09 -2.80 14.80
C LYS A 147 9.34 -4.28 15.13
N GLN A 148 8.44 -4.89 15.91
CA GLN A 148 8.54 -6.33 16.23
C GLN A 148 8.37 -7.20 14.98
N TYR A 149 7.50 -6.82 14.04
CA TYR A 149 7.35 -7.51 12.77
C TYR A 149 8.68 -7.54 11.98
N VAL A 150 9.42 -6.43 11.96
CA VAL A 150 10.76 -6.38 11.32
C VAL A 150 11.76 -7.24 12.10
N ALA A 151 11.78 -7.15 13.44
CA ALA A 151 12.64 -7.97 14.29
C ALA A 151 12.40 -9.49 14.10
N ASP A 152 11.18 -9.88 13.77
CA ASP A 152 10.79 -11.26 13.46
C ASP A 152 11.14 -11.67 12.00
N GLY A 153 11.80 -10.81 11.23
CA GLY A 153 12.27 -11.09 9.86
C GLY A 153 11.34 -10.58 8.74
N GLY A 154 10.31 -9.81 9.06
CA GLY A 154 9.45 -9.16 8.06
C GLY A 154 10.13 -7.96 7.39
N THR A 155 9.74 -7.66 6.17
CA THR A 155 10.20 -6.46 5.44
C THR A 155 9.16 -5.35 5.57
N LEU A 156 9.57 -4.20 6.11
CA LEU A 156 8.72 -3.01 6.24
C LEU A 156 9.18 -1.92 5.28
N VAL A 157 8.28 -1.48 4.41
CA VAL A 157 8.54 -0.39 3.46
C VAL A 157 7.66 0.80 3.81
N ALA A 158 8.24 1.82 4.40
CA ALA A 158 7.52 3.04 4.77
C ALA A 158 7.81 4.17 3.78
N THR A 159 6.84 5.07 3.65
CA THR A 159 7.02 6.30 2.88
C THR A 159 7.17 7.51 3.80
N PHE A 160 7.29 8.68 3.23
CA PHE A 160 7.42 9.95 3.94
C PHE A 160 6.30 10.17 4.99
N LYS A 161 6.57 11.03 5.96
CA LYS A 161 5.68 11.40 7.08
C LYS A 161 5.21 10.24 7.96
N THR A 162 5.85 9.09 7.88
CA THR A 162 5.52 7.93 8.73
C THR A 162 5.90 8.22 10.18
N ALA A 163 5.00 7.88 11.11
CA ALA A 163 5.17 8.05 12.56
C ALA A 163 5.46 9.51 13.01
N PHE A 164 4.83 10.48 12.35
CA PHE A 164 5.02 11.89 12.65
C PHE A 164 4.24 12.33 13.90
N ALA A 165 3.03 11.83 14.09
CA ALA A 165 2.15 12.16 15.18
C ALA A 165 1.50 10.91 15.79
N ASN A 166 1.02 11.01 17.02
CA ASN A 166 0.23 9.96 17.66
C ASN A 166 -1.23 9.98 17.16
N GLU A 167 -2.07 9.08 17.67
CA GLU A 167 -3.50 8.96 17.33
C GLU A 167 -4.33 10.22 17.62
N ASN A 168 -3.86 11.09 18.49
CA ASN A 168 -4.47 12.39 18.81
C ASN A 168 -3.88 13.54 17.97
N ILE A 169 -3.11 13.21 16.93
CA ILE A 169 -2.44 14.16 16.03
C ILE A 169 -1.47 15.09 16.78
N LYS A 170 -0.95 14.64 17.92
CA LYS A 170 0.11 15.31 18.64
C LYS A 170 1.46 14.84 18.10
N VAL A 171 2.25 15.76 17.58
CA VAL A 171 3.60 15.47 17.09
C VAL A 171 4.48 14.98 18.23
N SER A 172 5.25 13.92 17.98
CA SER A 172 6.20 13.40 18.96
C SER A 172 7.28 14.44 19.32
N HIS A 173 7.78 14.38 20.54
CA HIS A 173 8.94 15.16 20.97
C HIS A 173 10.27 14.52 20.55
N GLU A 174 10.24 13.28 20.15
CA GLU A 174 11.40 12.56 19.63
C GLU A 174 11.55 12.80 18.13
N MET A 175 12.77 12.57 17.61
CA MET A 175 13.00 12.64 16.17
C MET A 175 12.18 11.56 15.43
N GLN A 176 11.61 11.95 14.32
CA GLN A 176 10.89 11.00 13.48
C GLN A 176 11.87 10.07 12.71
N PRO A 177 11.44 8.87 12.39
CA PRO A 177 10.13 8.28 12.59
C PRO A 177 9.88 7.66 13.98
N HIS A 178 10.23 8.35 15.06
CA HIS A 178 9.92 8.00 16.45
C HIS A 178 10.38 6.57 16.81
N ILE A 179 9.49 5.70 17.29
CA ILE A 179 9.79 4.31 17.66
C ILE A 179 10.47 3.52 16.54
N LEU A 180 10.17 3.84 15.28
CA LEU A 180 10.71 3.17 14.11
C LEU A 180 12.12 3.63 13.72
N SER A 181 12.67 4.66 14.35
CA SER A 181 14.00 5.20 14.04
C SER A 181 15.09 4.13 14.07
N ASN A 182 15.15 3.33 15.12
CA ASN A 182 16.12 2.24 15.24
C ASN A 182 15.87 1.12 14.23
N CYS A 183 14.62 0.88 13.88
CA CYS A 183 14.23 -0.14 12.91
C CYS A 183 14.70 0.22 11.49
N PHE A 184 14.57 1.49 11.12
CA PHE A 184 15.01 1.97 9.81
C PHE A 184 16.47 2.43 9.78
N GLY A 185 17.12 2.61 10.92
CA GLY A 185 18.49 3.16 11.00
C GLY A 185 18.60 4.60 10.51
N ILE A 186 17.51 5.34 10.48
CA ILE A 186 17.41 6.73 10.01
C ILE A 186 16.56 7.58 10.94
N ASN A 187 16.85 8.87 10.93
CA ASN A 187 15.99 9.91 11.50
C ASN A 187 15.74 11.01 10.47
N TYR A 188 14.68 11.78 10.66
CA TYR A 188 14.48 13.01 9.92
C TYR A 188 13.92 14.11 10.83
N GLN A 189 14.29 15.35 10.58
CA GLN A 189 13.83 16.52 11.31
C GLN A 189 13.20 17.57 10.40
N GLN A 190 13.47 17.49 9.11
CA GLN A 190 13.06 18.49 8.14
C GLN A 190 12.49 17.82 6.91
N PHE A 191 11.56 18.49 6.28
CA PHE A 191 11.03 18.13 4.98
C PHE A 191 10.87 19.39 4.11
N THR A 192 10.89 19.20 2.81
CA THR A 192 10.83 20.30 1.86
C THR A 192 10.11 19.87 0.58
N PHE A 193 9.76 20.87 -0.24
CA PHE A 193 9.28 20.62 -1.60
C PHE A 193 10.48 20.57 -2.54
N PRO A 194 10.72 19.43 -3.21
CA PRO A 194 11.87 19.29 -4.09
C PRO A 194 11.69 20.11 -5.37
N LYS A 195 12.79 20.68 -5.87
CA LYS A 195 12.88 21.30 -7.18
C LYS A 195 13.98 20.59 -7.96
N ASN A 196 13.60 19.73 -8.89
CA ASN A 196 14.53 19.04 -9.79
C ASN A 196 15.64 18.26 -9.05
N VAL A 197 15.30 17.61 -7.94
CA VAL A 197 16.23 16.82 -7.15
C VAL A 197 16.30 15.42 -7.76
N GLY A 198 17.46 15.05 -8.28
CA GLY A 198 17.75 13.68 -8.70
C GLY A 198 17.92 12.78 -7.48
N LEU A 199 17.37 11.57 -7.55
CA LEU A 199 17.58 10.53 -6.55
C LEU A 199 18.56 9.52 -7.12
N THR A 200 19.66 9.28 -6.38
CA THR A 200 20.61 8.21 -6.66
C THR A 200 20.64 7.26 -5.48
N GLY A 201 20.74 5.99 -5.73
CA GLY A 201 20.79 5.00 -4.67
C GLY A 201 21.58 3.76 -5.09
N SER A 202 22.24 3.14 -4.14
CA SER A 202 22.85 1.82 -4.31
C SER A 202 22.10 0.81 -3.46
N ILE A 203 21.88 -0.39 -4.01
CA ILE A 203 21.35 -1.52 -3.25
C ILE A 203 22.53 -2.18 -2.54
N ILE A 204 22.61 -2.01 -1.22
CA ILE A 204 23.54 -2.77 -0.39
C ILE A 204 22.90 -4.13 -0.17
N ARG A 205 23.42 -5.17 -0.81
CA ARG A 205 23.07 -6.56 -0.48
C ARG A 205 24.03 -7.00 0.61
N GLU A 206 23.54 -7.16 1.84
CA GLU A 206 24.28 -7.95 2.82
C GLU A 206 24.39 -9.38 2.26
N SER A 207 25.64 -9.82 1.99
CA SER A 207 25.90 -11.22 1.73
C SER A 207 25.51 -12.00 2.96
N GLY A 208 24.36 -12.69 2.92
CA GLY A 208 23.92 -13.55 4.01
C GLY A 208 25.04 -14.47 4.44
N ALA A 209 25.30 -14.49 5.72
CA ALA A 209 26.26 -15.36 6.36
C ALA A 209 25.81 -16.82 6.24
N ASP A 210 26.14 -17.47 5.15
CA ASP A 210 26.34 -18.91 5.10
C ASP A 210 27.84 -19.20 5.31
N GLU A 211 28.30 -19.01 6.55
CA GLU A 211 29.59 -19.51 7.01
C GLU A 211 29.50 -20.99 7.39
N ALA A 212 29.17 -21.87 6.49
CA ALA A 212 29.27 -23.30 6.75
C ALA A 212 29.96 -24.14 5.66
N ASP A 213 30.44 -23.56 4.56
CA ASP A 213 31.15 -24.37 3.56
C ASP A 213 32.13 -23.58 2.69
N LYS A 214 33.16 -22.96 3.29
CA LYS A 214 34.33 -22.50 2.52
C LYS A 214 35.63 -22.78 3.24
N LYS A 215 36.04 -24.03 3.21
CA LYS A 215 37.46 -24.39 3.08
C LYS A 215 37.72 -24.70 1.62
N ASN A 216 38.64 -23.94 1.05
CA ASN A 216 39.18 -24.02 -0.30
C ASN A 216 38.35 -23.33 -1.40
N GLU A 217 38.60 -22.04 -1.58
CA GLU A 217 38.86 -21.54 -2.91
C GLU A 217 39.56 -20.17 -2.85
N THR A 218 40.46 -19.98 -3.77
CA THR A 218 41.41 -18.91 -4.00
C THR A 218 40.76 -17.53 -3.99
N LYS A 219 41.50 -16.55 -3.43
CA LYS A 219 41.19 -15.11 -3.52
C LYS A 219 41.11 -14.69 -4.99
N GLU A 220 39.92 -14.59 -5.52
CA GLU A 220 39.62 -13.76 -6.66
C GLU A 220 38.83 -12.54 -6.20
N ASN A 221 39.27 -11.39 -6.66
CA ASN A 221 38.68 -10.10 -6.41
C ASN A 221 37.16 -10.12 -6.73
N ILE A 222 36.34 -10.05 -5.73
CA ILE A 222 34.92 -9.73 -5.93
C ILE A 222 34.90 -8.21 -6.13
N GLU A 223 34.93 -7.81 -7.38
CA GLU A 223 34.54 -6.47 -7.79
C GLU A 223 33.10 -6.26 -7.38
N THR A 224 32.93 -5.27 -6.56
CA THR A 224 31.62 -4.70 -6.20
C THR A 224 31.03 -4.04 -7.43
N GLU A 225 30.15 -4.70 -8.10
CA GLU A 225 29.27 -4.13 -9.14
C GLU A 225 27.87 -4.69 -8.91
N GLU A 226 26.85 -3.90 -8.91
CA GLU A 226 26.38 -2.89 -9.83
C GLU A 226 25.74 -1.73 -9.08
N ASN A 227 26.26 -0.56 -9.33
CA ASN A 227 25.55 0.69 -9.13
C ASN A 227 24.42 0.73 -10.18
N THR A 228 23.28 0.16 -9.89
CA THR A 228 22.09 0.46 -10.66
C THR A 228 21.59 1.83 -10.20
N ASP A 229 22.17 2.88 -10.77
CA ASP A 229 21.62 4.23 -10.71
C ASP A 229 20.22 4.17 -11.31
N VAL A 230 19.20 4.10 -10.45
CA VAL A 230 17.83 4.28 -10.90
C VAL A 230 17.60 5.78 -10.98
N PRO A 231 17.54 6.37 -12.17
CA PRO A 231 17.30 7.80 -12.29
C PRO A 231 15.85 8.09 -11.87
N ALA A 232 15.67 8.52 -10.66
CA ALA A 232 14.39 8.99 -10.14
C ALA A 232 14.51 10.47 -9.77
N THR A 233 13.39 11.16 -9.82
CA THR A 233 13.32 12.58 -9.44
C THR A 233 12.20 12.78 -8.42
N ALA A 234 12.55 13.32 -7.26
CA ALA A 234 11.56 13.73 -6.28
C ALA A 234 10.80 14.96 -6.78
N LYS A 235 9.47 14.89 -6.85
CA LYS A 235 8.62 15.95 -7.43
C LYS A 235 7.69 16.61 -6.44
N VAL A 236 7.30 15.89 -5.40
CA VAL A 236 6.19 16.30 -4.53
C VAL A 236 6.62 16.59 -3.12
N PHE A 237 7.38 15.69 -2.52
CA PHE A 237 7.78 15.75 -1.11
C PHE A 237 9.13 15.08 -0.92
N MET A 238 9.96 15.61 -0.05
CA MET A 238 11.24 15.05 0.29
C MET A 238 11.52 15.25 1.79
N GLU A 239 11.90 14.18 2.46
CA GLU A 239 12.44 14.22 3.81
C GLU A 239 13.97 14.26 3.75
N LEU A 240 14.57 15.04 4.64
CA LEU A 240 16.01 15.05 4.82
C LEU A 240 16.37 14.01 5.86
N LEU A 241 16.83 12.87 5.40
CA LEU A 241 17.18 11.75 6.25
C LEU A 241 18.56 11.94 6.87
N MET A 242 18.70 11.56 8.11
CA MET A 242 19.97 11.52 8.83
C MET A 242 20.23 10.08 9.28
N PRO A 243 21.38 9.48 8.94
CA PRO A 243 21.78 8.20 9.50
C PRO A 243 21.83 8.26 11.01
N GLN A 244 21.43 7.19 11.68
CA GLN A 244 21.73 7.04 13.11
C GLN A 244 23.19 6.66 13.26
N GLU A 245 23.88 7.32 14.18
CA GLU A 245 25.20 6.86 14.60
C GLU A 245 25.04 5.53 15.37
N ALA A 246 25.85 4.54 15.02
CA ALA A 246 25.82 3.21 15.60
C ALA A 246 26.28 3.22 17.07
#